data_60136839aac925d23362cea055fac0a1
#
_entry.id   60136839aac925d23362cea055fac0a1
#
_cell.length_a   1.000
_cell.length_b   1.000
_cell.length_c   1.000
_cell.angle_alpha   90.00
_cell.angle_beta   90.00
_cell.angle_gamma   90.00
#
_symmetry.space_group_name_H-M   'P 1'
#
loop_
_entity.id
_entity.type
_entity.pdbx_description
1 polymer ?
#
loop_
_entity_poly.entity_id
_entity_poly.type
_entity_poly.pdbx_seq_one_letter_code
_entity_poly.pdbx_strand_id
1 'polypeptide(L)'
;MIGKLKGSIDQIIGNRLIIDINGIGYEVLCPERSIKLLEEKQSIIVYVDTIFRDETINLYGFLSIEERQIFRTLQTVQSVGSKLAMTILGFYSIKELESFIGNADEKSICAIPGVGTKVAKRIIVELKDRYSKQIDSFNEILSAKRNNIISALTN
;
A
#
# COMPACT_ATOMS: atom_id res chain seq x y z
N MET A 1 17.03 3.74 7.77
CA MET A 1 15.85 3.21 7.07
C MET A 1 15.70 3.88 5.71
N ILE A 2 15.27 3.13 4.72
CA ILE A 2 15.09 3.64 3.35
C ILE A 2 13.59 3.85 3.14
N GLY A 3 13.17 5.09 2.86
CA GLY A 3 11.77 5.45 2.64
C GLY A 3 11.42 5.79 1.19
N LYS A 4 12.41 6.10 0.38
CA LYS A 4 12.25 6.44 -1.04
C LYS A 4 13.55 6.20 -1.79
N LEU A 5 13.44 5.69 -3.01
CA LEU A 5 14.56 5.56 -3.96
C LEU A 5 14.20 6.26 -5.26
N LYS A 6 15.13 7.04 -5.79
CA LYS A 6 15.03 7.66 -7.10
C LYS A 6 16.26 7.28 -7.92
N GLY A 7 16.04 6.61 -9.04
CA GLY A 7 17.11 6.13 -9.91
C GLY A 7 16.57 5.57 -11.20
N SER A 8 17.33 4.69 -11.82
CA SER A 8 16.93 3.96 -13.02
C SER A 8 16.82 2.46 -12.76
N ILE A 9 15.90 1.82 -13.43
CA ILE A 9 15.73 0.37 -13.34
C ILE A 9 16.87 -0.30 -14.10
N ASP A 10 17.73 -1.01 -13.38
CA ASP A 10 18.82 -1.80 -13.97
C ASP A 10 18.33 -3.16 -14.46
N GLN A 11 17.56 -3.86 -13.63
CA GLN A 11 16.99 -5.17 -13.95
C GLN A 11 15.61 -5.37 -13.35
N ILE A 12 14.80 -6.17 -14.03
CA ILE A 12 13.51 -6.67 -13.56
C ILE A 12 13.58 -8.20 -13.51
N ILE A 13 13.44 -8.79 -12.32
CA ILE A 13 13.53 -10.24 -12.11
C ILE A 13 12.30 -10.69 -11.29
N GLY A 14 11.29 -11.23 -12.00
CA GLY A 14 10.02 -11.58 -11.35
C GLY A 14 9.35 -10.34 -10.73
N ASN A 15 9.15 -10.35 -9.43
CA ASN A 15 8.59 -9.22 -8.67
C ASN A 15 9.66 -8.33 -8.01
N ARG A 16 10.91 -8.46 -8.42
CA ARG A 16 12.06 -7.70 -7.90
C ARG A 16 12.57 -6.72 -8.92
N LEU A 17 12.85 -5.51 -8.47
CA LEU A 17 13.57 -4.49 -9.22
C LEU A 17 14.95 -4.30 -8.64
N ILE A 18 15.95 -4.16 -9.50
CA ILE A 18 17.23 -3.58 -9.09
C ILE A 18 17.23 -2.14 -9.59
N ILE A 19 17.29 -1.19 -8.66
CA ILE A 19 17.30 0.24 -8.95
C ILE A 19 18.72 0.75 -8.78
N ASP A 20 19.31 1.25 -9.84
CA ASP A 20 20.63 1.87 -9.82
C ASP A 20 20.53 3.33 -9.37
N ILE A 21 21.28 3.65 -8.33
CA ILE A 21 21.44 5.02 -7.83
C ILE A 21 22.93 5.27 -7.69
N ASN A 22 23.51 5.99 -8.63
CA ASN A 22 24.93 6.31 -8.66
C ASN A 22 25.85 5.09 -8.52
N GLY A 23 25.54 4.00 -9.19
CA GLY A 23 26.31 2.77 -9.19
C GLY A 23 26.00 1.79 -8.07
N ILE A 24 25.07 2.13 -7.17
CA ILE A 24 24.58 1.20 -6.14
C ILE A 24 23.25 0.64 -6.59
N GLY A 25 23.15 -0.69 -6.66
CA GLY A 25 21.92 -1.41 -6.99
C GLY A 25 21.13 -1.76 -5.73
N TYR A 26 19.95 -1.19 -5.58
CA TYR A 26 19.00 -1.52 -4.51
C TYR A 26 17.99 -2.53 -5.00
N GLU A 27 17.91 -3.68 -4.37
CA GLU A 27 16.92 -4.71 -4.69
C GLU A 27 15.63 -4.43 -3.92
N VAL A 28 14.54 -4.25 -4.65
CA VAL A 28 13.23 -3.86 -4.10
C VAL A 28 12.16 -4.84 -4.60
N LEU A 29 11.36 -5.35 -3.67
CA LEU A 29 10.19 -6.17 -3.99
C LEU A 29 9.00 -5.24 -4.30
N CYS A 30 8.36 -5.42 -5.45
CA CYS A 30 7.21 -4.63 -5.86
C CYS A 30 5.98 -5.51 -6.12
N PRO A 31 4.76 -4.98 -5.98
CA PRO A 31 3.56 -5.70 -6.37
C PRO A 31 3.61 -6.10 -7.85
N GLU A 32 3.11 -7.28 -8.18
CA GLU A 32 3.17 -7.80 -9.55
C GLU A 32 2.49 -6.87 -10.57
N ARG A 33 1.41 -6.21 -10.17
CA ARG A 33 0.74 -5.20 -11.02
C ARG A 33 1.64 -4.03 -11.37
N SER A 34 2.43 -3.57 -10.39
CA SER A 34 3.37 -2.46 -10.60
C SER A 34 4.49 -2.87 -11.55
N ILE A 35 5.04 -4.07 -11.38
CA ILE A 35 6.09 -4.60 -12.25
C ILE A 35 5.68 -4.62 -13.72
N LYS A 36 4.44 -5.01 -14.01
CA LYS A 36 3.92 -5.07 -15.39
C LYS A 36 3.86 -3.72 -16.11
N LEU A 37 3.97 -2.62 -15.38
CA LEU A 37 3.95 -1.25 -15.91
C LEU A 37 5.35 -0.69 -16.16
N LEU A 38 6.41 -1.43 -15.81
CA LEU A 38 7.78 -0.94 -15.76
C LEU A 38 8.66 -1.58 -16.83
N GLU A 39 9.65 -0.82 -17.27
CA GLU A 39 10.64 -1.25 -18.25
C GLU A 39 12.05 -1.01 -17.71
N GLU A 40 13.00 -1.85 -18.13
CA GLU A 40 14.41 -1.64 -17.83
C GLU A 40 14.94 -0.32 -18.39
N LYS A 41 15.90 0.28 -17.74
CA LYS A 41 16.47 1.61 -18.01
C LYS A 41 15.52 2.80 -17.82
N GLN A 42 14.27 2.56 -17.42
CA GLN A 42 13.33 3.61 -17.08
C GLN A 42 13.76 4.35 -15.81
N SER A 43 13.65 5.68 -15.80
CA SER A 43 13.76 6.48 -14.57
C SER A 43 12.54 6.26 -13.69
N ILE A 44 12.76 6.05 -12.40
CA ILE A 44 11.70 5.69 -11.46
C ILE A 44 11.89 6.37 -10.11
N ILE A 45 10.77 6.66 -9.46
CA ILE A 45 10.70 6.97 -8.04
C ILE A 45 9.90 5.84 -7.39
N VAL A 46 10.46 5.21 -6.38
CA VAL A 46 9.81 4.13 -5.62
C VAL A 46 9.72 4.55 -4.17
N TYR A 47 8.53 4.47 -3.61
CA TYR A 47 8.30 4.68 -2.18
C TYR A 47 8.50 3.35 -1.47
N VAL A 48 9.36 3.36 -0.46
CA VAL A 48 9.87 2.12 0.15
C VAL A 48 9.37 1.96 1.57
N ASP A 49 9.05 0.73 1.93
CA ASP A 49 8.91 0.28 3.30
C ASP A 49 10.04 -0.71 3.59
N THR A 50 10.88 -0.37 4.57
CA THR A 50 12.01 -1.21 4.98
C THR A 50 11.56 -2.10 6.13
N ILE A 51 11.54 -3.40 5.93
CA ILE A 51 11.16 -4.36 6.97
C ILE A 51 12.36 -5.22 7.33
N PHE A 52 12.72 -5.16 8.62
CA PHE A 52 13.72 -6.04 9.22
C PHE A 52 13.03 -7.21 9.90
N ARG A 53 13.28 -8.41 9.43
CA ARG A 53 12.71 -9.64 9.99
C ARG A 53 13.67 -10.81 9.78
N ASP A 54 13.78 -11.66 10.80
CA ASP A 54 14.61 -12.88 10.76
C ASP A 54 16.05 -12.59 10.26
N GLU A 55 16.65 -11.54 10.82
CA GLU A 55 17.99 -11.06 10.46
C GLU A 55 18.15 -10.63 8.99
N THR A 56 17.04 -10.46 8.28
CA THR A 56 17.00 -10.05 6.89
C THR A 56 16.33 -8.69 6.73
N ILE A 57 16.94 -7.81 5.92
CA ILE A 57 16.35 -6.54 5.53
C ILE A 57 15.69 -6.71 4.17
N ASN A 58 14.39 -6.45 4.09
CA ASN A 58 13.65 -6.43 2.85
C ASN A 58 13.14 -5.01 2.54
N LEU A 59 13.34 -4.58 1.30
CA LEU A 59 12.80 -3.34 0.79
C LEU A 59 11.56 -3.65 -0.06
N TYR A 60 10.42 -3.15 0.38
CA TYR A 60 9.16 -3.23 -0.37
C TYR A 60 8.91 -1.90 -1.06
N GLY A 61 8.72 -1.92 -2.36
CA GLY A 61 8.61 -0.71 -3.18
C GLY A 61 7.24 -0.55 -3.83
N PHE A 62 6.79 0.69 -3.87
CA PHE A 62 5.48 1.07 -4.37
C PHE A 62 5.60 2.30 -5.28
N LEU A 63 4.76 2.39 -6.30
CA LEU A 63 4.78 3.51 -7.25
C LEU A 63 4.09 4.76 -6.72
N SER A 64 3.34 4.64 -5.62
CA SER A 64 2.70 5.77 -4.94
C SER A 64 2.79 5.67 -3.43
N ILE A 65 2.67 6.81 -2.76
CA ILE A 65 2.60 6.89 -1.30
C ILE A 65 1.35 6.17 -0.78
N GLU A 66 0.25 6.28 -1.51
CA GLU A 66 -1.03 5.63 -1.17
C GLU A 66 -0.89 4.11 -1.16
N GLU A 67 -0.26 3.54 -2.18
CA GLU A 67 -0.03 2.09 -2.26
C GLU A 67 0.84 1.60 -1.09
N ARG A 68 1.91 2.33 -0.74
CA ARG A 68 2.71 2.04 0.45
C ARG A 68 1.89 2.11 1.74
N GLN A 69 1.00 3.09 1.85
CA GLN A 69 0.14 3.24 3.03
C GLN A 69 -0.85 2.07 3.15
N ILE A 70 -1.43 1.62 2.05
CA ILE A 70 -2.31 0.45 2.04
C ILE A 70 -1.54 -0.83 2.40
N PHE A 71 -0.33 -0.99 1.89
CA PHE A 71 0.55 -2.08 2.30
C PHE A 71 0.76 -2.14 3.82
N ARG A 72 1.01 -1.01 4.45
CA ARG A 72 1.14 -0.91 5.92
C ARG A 72 -0.18 -1.22 6.63
N THR A 73 -1.27 -0.68 6.11
CA THR A 73 -2.61 -0.89 6.67
C THR A 73 -3.03 -2.36 6.60
N LEU A 74 -2.80 -3.05 5.49
CA LEU A 74 -3.06 -4.48 5.35
C LEU A 74 -2.35 -5.31 6.41
N GLN A 75 -1.10 -4.98 6.73
CA GLN A 75 -0.32 -5.71 7.74
C GLN A 75 -0.80 -5.50 9.19
N THR A 76 -1.68 -4.56 9.41
CA THR A 76 -2.32 -4.39 10.74
C THR A 76 -3.46 -5.37 10.96
N VAL A 77 -3.94 -6.02 9.90
CA VAL A 77 -4.93 -7.09 9.99
C VAL A 77 -4.25 -8.35 10.48
N GLN A 78 -4.84 -8.98 11.49
CA GLN A 78 -4.30 -10.22 12.03
C GLN A 78 -4.24 -11.30 10.94
N SER A 79 -3.13 -12.01 10.85
CA SER A 79 -2.80 -13.03 9.85
C SER A 79 -2.40 -12.49 8.47
N VAL A 80 -2.30 -11.17 8.29
CA VAL A 80 -1.77 -10.56 7.07
C VAL A 80 -0.36 -10.04 7.33
N GLY A 81 0.62 -10.74 6.82
CA GLY A 81 2.02 -10.31 6.83
C GLY A 81 2.41 -9.59 5.53
N SER A 82 3.67 -9.19 5.42
CA SER A 82 4.19 -8.48 4.25
C SER A 82 4.02 -9.26 2.94
N LYS A 83 4.25 -10.57 2.95
CA LYS A 83 4.10 -11.41 1.76
C LYS A 83 2.65 -11.44 1.24
N LEU A 84 1.69 -11.63 2.13
CA LEU A 84 0.28 -11.65 1.75
C LEU A 84 -0.20 -10.25 1.32
N ALA A 85 0.23 -9.20 2.02
CA ALA A 85 -0.08 -7.83 1.63
C ALA A 85 0.44 -7.49 0.22
N MET A 86 1.64 -7.95 -0.14
CA MET A 86 2.18 -7.82 -1.50
C MET A 86 1.35 -8.58 -2.54
N THR A 87 0.90 -9.80 -2.20
CA THR A 87 0.02 -10.58 -3.07
C THR A 87 -1.30 -9.87 -3.31
N ILE A 88 -1.91 -9.32 -2.27
CA ILE A 88 -3.17 -8.55 -2.36
C ILE A 88 -3.00 -7.35 -3.31
N LEU A 89 -1.96 -6.54 -3.12
CA LEU A 89 -1.68 -5.38 -3.96
C LEU A 89 -1.23 -5.75 -5.39
N GLY A 90 -0.69 -6.94 -5.57
CA GLY A 90 -0.38 -7.48 -6.89
C GLY A 90 -1.59 -7.99 -7.64
N PHE A 91 -2.66 -8.33 -6.93
CA PHE A 91 -3.87 -8.94 -7.51
C PHE A 91 -4.93 -7.90 -7.87
N TYR A 92 -5.22 -6.95 -6.97
CA TYR A 92 -6.19 -5.87 -7.17
C TYR A 92 -5.56 -4.48 -7.09
N SER A 93 -6.14 -3.54 -7.83
CA SER A 93 -5.84 -2.11 -7.63
C SER A 93 -6.41 -1.62 -6.30
N ILE A 94 -5.92 -0.47 -5.84
CA ILE A 94 -6.43 0.18 -4.63
C ILE A 94 -7.94 0.39 -4.71
N LYS A 95 -8.42 0.91 -5.84
CA LYS A 95 -9.85 1.19 -6.07
C LYS A 95 -10.72 -0.06 -6.01
N GLU A 96 -10.26 -1.15 -6.62
CA GLU A 96 -10.97 -2.44 -6.57
C GLU A 96 -11.01 -2.96 -5.13
N LEU A 97 -9.88 -2.92 -4.43
CA LEU A 97 -9.79 -3.39 -3.06
C LEU A 97 -10.70 -2.59 -2.11
N GLU A 98 -10.69 -1.26 -2.22
CA GLU A 98 -11.58 -0.37 -1.46
C GLU A 98 -13.06 -0.64 -1.75
N SER A 99 -13.40 -0.87 -3.01
CA SER A 99 -14.77 -1.22 -3.41
C SER A 99 -15.22 -2.54 -2.79
N PHE A 100 -14.38 -3.58 -2.86
CA PHE A 100 -14.74 -4.89 -2.28
C PHE A 100 -14.87 -4.84 -0.77
N ILE A 101 -13.99 -4.11 -0.09
CA ILE A 101 -14.06 -3.92 1.37
C ILE A 101 -15.33 -3.11 1.73
N GLY A 102 -15.59 -2.01 1.04
CA GLY A 102 -16.75 -1.16 1.27
C GLY A 102 -18.09 -1.90 1.08
N ASN A 103 -18.17 -2.75 0.09
CA ASN A 103 -19.35 -3.56 -0.23
C ASN A 103 -19.40 -4.90 0.54
N ALA A 104 -18.43 -5.17 1.40
CA ALA A 104 -18.29 -6.45 2.11
C ALA A 104 -18.29 -7.66 1.16
N ASP A 105 -17.65 -7.52 -0.01
CA ASP A 105 -17.56 -8.54 -1.03
C ASP A 105 -16.49 -9.59 -0.68
N GLU A 106 -16.88 -10.50 0.20
CA GLU A 106 -16.01 -11.58 0.69
C GLU A 106 -15.52 -12.48 -0.44
N LYS A 107 -16.38 -12.75 -1.43
CA LYS A 107 -16.05 -13.63 -2.56
C LYS A 107 -14.88 -13.08 -3.38
N SER A 108 -14.90 -11.81 -3.70
CA SER A 108 -13.80 -11.14 -4.44
C SER A 108 -12.51 -11.14 -3.63
N ILE A 109 -12.57 -10.90 -2.33
CA ILE A 109 -11.39 -10.95 -1.45
C ILE A 109 -10.84 -12.38 -1.34
N CYS A 110 -11.70 -13.41 -1.25
CA CYS A 110 -11.29 -14.82 -1.26
C CYS A 110 -10.66 -15.28 -2.58
N ALA A 111 -10.91 -14.60 -3.68
CA ALA A 111 -10.28 -14.91 -4.97
C ALA A 111 -8.77 -14.63 -4.99
N ILE A 112 -8.26 -13.83 -4.06
CA ILE A 112 -6.84 -13.55 -3.93
C ILE A 112 -6.10 -14.82 -3.47
N PRO A 113 -5.02 -15.24 -4.18
CA PRO A 113 -4.22 -16.37 -3.74
C PRO A 113 -3.70 -16.21 -2.30
N GLY A 114 -3.88 -17.22 -1.48
CA GLY A 114 -3.46 -17.20 -0.07
C GLY A 114 -4.46 -16.56 0.90
N VAL A 115 -5.58 -16.03 0.42
CA VAL A 115 -6.65 -15.48 1.26
C VAL A 115 -7.78 -16.49 1.36
N GLY A 116 -7.94 -17.08 2.55
CA GLY A 116 -9.08 -17.94 2.87
C GLY A 116 -10.27 -17.12 3.40
N THR A 117 -11.39 -17.79 3.59
CA THR A 117 -12.64 -17.18 4.09
C THR A 117 -12.46 -16.43 5.40
N LYS A 118 -11.71 -17.00 6.34
CA LYS A 118 -11.47 -16.39 7.66
C LYS A 118 -10.65 -15.10 7.55
N VAL A 119 -9.60 -15.10 6.74
CA VAL A 119 -8.75 -13.92 6.52
C VAL A 119 -9.52 -12.85 5.73
N ALA A 120 -10.30 -13.23 4.72
CA ALA A 120 -11.15 -12.31 3.97
C ALA A 120 -12.12 -11.56 4.88
N LYS A 121 -12.81 -12.27 5.76
CA LYS A 121 -13.71 -11.65 6.76
C LYS A 121 -12.98 -10.67 7.66
N ARG A 122 -11.79 -11.04 8.15
CA ARG A 122 -10.97 -10.14 8.98
C ARG A 122 -10.55 -8.87 8.23
N ILE A 123 -10.08 -9.01 6.99
CA ILE A 123 -9.71 -7.88 6.14
C ILE A 123 -10.90 -6.92 6.02
N ILE A 124 -12.08 -7.44 5.68
CA ILE A 124 -13.28 -6.63 5.51
C ILE A 124 -13.66 -5.90 6.81
N VAL A 125 -13.79 -6.64 7.91
CA VAL A 125 -14.23 -6.06 9.19
C VAL A 125 -13.23 -5.03 9.72
N GLU A 126 -11.96 -5.38 9.78
CA GLU A 126 -10.94 -4.51 10.37
C GLU A 126 -10.65 -3.26 9.51
N LEU A 127 -10.63 -3.40 8.18
CA LEU A 127 -10.37 -2.26 7.29
C LEU A 127 -11.60 -1.37 7.10
N LYS A 128 -12.80 -1.94 7.04
CA LYS A 128 -14.04 -1.14 6.96
C LYS A 128 -14.21 -0.23 8.17
N ASP A 129 -13.95 -0.72 9.36
CA ASP A 129 -13.96 0.08 10.59
C ASP A 129 -12.93 1.22 10.58
N ARG A 130 -11.74 0.96 10.07
CA ARG A 130 -10.69 1.98 9.94
C ARG A 130 -11.03 3.08 8.94
N TYR A 131 -11.57 2.71 7.78
CA TYR A 131 -12.01 3.69 6.79
C TYR A 131 -13.14 4.57 7.33
N SER A 132 -14.07 4.01 8.06
CA SER A 132 -15.13 4.77 8.72
C SER A 132 -14.56 5.80 9.70
N LYS A 133 -13.64 5.39 10.57
CA LYS A 133 -12.99 6.29 11.54
C LYS A 133 -12.16 7.40 10.86
N GLN A 134 -11.50 7.09 9.74
CA GLN A 134 -10.74 8.09 8.98
C GLN A 134 -11.66 9.13 8.35
N ILE A 135 -12.79 8.71 7.80
CA ILE A 135 -13.80 9.62 7.23
C ILE A 135 -14.38 10.52 8.32
N ASP A 136 -14.71 9.97 9.47
CA ASP A 136 -15.25 10.73 10.60
C ASP A 136 -14.25 11.78 11.09
N SER A 137 -12.99 11.41 11.29
CA SER A 137 -11.94 12.34 11.71
C SER A 137 -11.67 13.43 10.66
N PHE A 138 -11.72 13.09 9.37
CA PHE A 138 -11.58 14.07 8.30
C PHE A 138 -12.75 15.06 8.27
N ASN A 139 -13.98 14.56 8.45
CA ASN A 139 -15.17 15.40 8.54
C ASN A 139 -15.14 16.33 9.75
N GLU A 140 -14.65 15.86 10.89
CA GLU A 140 -14.44 16.69 12.09
C GLU A 140 -13.42 17.81 11.83
N ILE A 141 -12.30 17.50 11.18
CA ILE A 141 -11.28 18.50 10.81
C ILE A 141 -11.85 19.54 9.85
N LEU A 142 -12.62 19.12 8.84
CA LEU A 142 -13.27 20.02 7.90
C LEU A 142 -14.30 20.92 8.58
N SER A 143 -15.11 20.40 9.49
CA SER A 143 -16.09 21.18 10.23
C SER A 143 -15.41 22.18 11.18
N ALA A 144 -14.33 21.79 11.86
CA ALA A 144 -13.52 22.69 12.68
C ALA A 144 -12.90 23.82 11.87
N LYS A 145 -12.33 23.52 10.69
CA LYS A 145 -11.79 24.54 9.77
C LYS A 145 -12.88 25.49 9.26
N ARG A 146 -14.07 24.98 8.93
CA ARG A 146 -15.21 25.80 8.51
C ARG A 146 -15.64 26.74 9.62
N ASN A 147 -15.77 26.26 10.86
CA ASN A 147 -16.13 27.07 12.01
C ASN A 147 -15.11 28.17 12.30
N ASN A 148 -13.81 27.88 12.18
CA ASN A 148 -12.75 28.86 12.35
C ASN A 148 -12.80 29.96 11.26
N ILE A 149 -13.09 29.60 10.01
CA ILE A 149 -13.24 30.57 8.91
C ILE A 149 -14.46 31.47 9.14
N ILE A 150 -15.60 30.91 9.55
CA ILE A 150 -16.83 31.67 9.87
C ILE A 150 -16.57 32.61 11.03
N SER A 151 -15.92 32.17 12.09
CA SER A 151 -15.54 33.00 13.24
C SER A 151 -14.62 34.18 12.84
N ALA A 152 -13.62 33.94 11.99
CA ALA A 152 -12.72 34.97 11.49
C ALA A 152 -13.42 36.01 10.60
N LEU A 153 -14.47 35.62 9.87
CA LEU A 153 -15.26 36.54 9.01
C LEU A 153 -16.30 37.36 9.77
N THR A 154 -16.75 36.90 10.93
CA THR A 154 -17.77 37.56 11.76
C THR A 154 -17.19 38.49 12.82
N ASN A 155 -15.90 38.41 13.07
CA ASN A 155 -15.17 39.30 13.98
C ASN A 155 -14.39 40.36 13.17
#